data_31c3954c9e6bcfc17a5da99adddb527d
#
_entry.id   31c3954c9e6bcfc17a5da99adddb527d
#
_cell.length_a   1.000
_cell.length_b   1.000
_cell.length_c   1.000
_cell.angle_alpha   90.00
_cell.angle_beta   90.00
_cell.angle_gamma   90.00
#
_symmetry.space_group_name_H-M   'P 1'
#
loop_
_entity.id
_entity.type
_entity.pdbx_description
1 polymer ?
#
loop_
_entity_poly.entity_id
_entity_poly.type
_entity_poly.pdbx_seq_one_letter_code
_entity_poly.pdbx_strand_id
1 'polypeptide(L)'
;EQFLNRYCLECHDADVHKGDRSFHQFALPLKTLPQVIEARDMIDQLTLREMPPKKAAQPSDDERLMAIRALRAGTAAAETTLQSSGSRTVLRRLSNREYENTLATLFGRRVDTLGLTAEFPKEKTARHLDTIGQSLVTSGFLLDQYFQAANRLVETRLGKPTDVKLDRRFNKNFIQYEELTGSHKSAFNFRYLNVYEQPNTDTRQGGYGHIEDFKQGVPVSGLYDLEVEATAMHRDTHYDPAIFGIDLSEPFILGVVPGDATKGHIHYPQSIEPLLASSVVPDKVPTRLKFRVWLEAGQTPRFIFPNGPYESRASVITINKRYEKEFSTPVGSSGVGRAHILREGELPHIRISEIVIQGPVAEPSGGAEEVAVFGPDGFQAERALDQLFAFAAKAYRRPLQDADRAPIRKMYEKRLAEKAAPRQAALDSLKLILCSPSFLYLSEVTKEGERRLQPYDLSTRLAYALWATPPDDALVAAAASGKLTEDAELKRQIDRLLADERVNGFVNGFLDSWLNLRDLGGMPPPRETNRAYYAEDLPTSMKTEARLFFQEVLKENLPVTQFLHADHTFVDKKLAKLYDLPEKKTLRLADGFRKVSLADDKRRGGLLGMAAVLTVSANGVE
;
A
#
# COMPACT_ATOMS: atom_id res chain seq x y z
N GLU A 1 -16.82 25.14 -33.66
CA GLU A 1 -18.24 24.77 -33.80
C GLU A 1 -18.48 23.91 -35.05
N GLN A 2 -18.08 24.35 -36.27
CA GLN A 2 -18.22 23.54 -37.50
C GLN A 2 -17.53 22.16 -37.40
N PHE A 3 -16.35 22.09 -36.80
CA PHE A 3 -15.64 20.83 -36.59
C PHE A 3 -16.42 19.87 -35.67
N LEU A 4 -16.96 20.37 -34.56
CA LEU A 4 -17.78 19.57 -33.65
C LEU A 4 -19.04 19.03 -34.30
N ASN A 5 -19.77 19.90 -35.03
CA ASN A 5 -20.98 19.52 -35.72
C ASN A 5 -20.74 18.42 -36.76
N ARG A 6 -19.59 18.47 -37.44
CA ARG A 6 -19.28 17.52 -38.51
C ARG A 6 -18.74 16.19 -38.05
N TYR A 7 -17.98 16.17 -36.93
CA TYR A 7 -17.18 15.00 -36.53
C TYR A 7 -17.49 14.46 -35.15
N CYS A 8 -18.22 15.20 -34.30
CA CYS A 8 -18.39 14.84 -32.89
C CYS A 8 -19.85 14.68 -32.45
N LEU A 9 -20.74 15.59 -32.88
CA LEU A 9 -22.11 15.68 -32.35
C LEU A 9 -23.01 14.52 -32.75
N GLU A 10 -22.74 13.80 -33.84
CA GLU A 10 -23.50 12.58 -34.19
C GLU A 10 -23.48 11.53 -33.06
N CYS A 11 -22.41 11.50 -32.26
CA CYS A 11 -22.23 10.55 -31.16
C CYS A 11 -22.25 11.19 -29.78
N HIS A 12 -22.07 12.50 -29.66
CA HIS A 12 -21.87 13.23 -28.41
C HIS A 12 -22.78 14.47 -28.34
N ASP A 13 -24.03 14.34 -28.74
CA ASP A 13 -25.05 15.39 -28.58
C ASP A 13 -25.79 15.27 -27.23
N ALA A 14 -26.95 15.93 -27.10
CA ALA A 14 -27.76 15.91 -25.91
C ALA A 14 -28.51 14.58 -25.71
N ASP A 15 -28.82 13.87 -26.79
CA ASP A 15 -29.63 12.65 -26.80
C ASP A 15 -28.75 11.40 -26.87
N VAL A 16 -27.66 11.48 -27.64
CA VAL A 16 -26.69 10.40 -27.86
C VAL A 16 -25.34 10.79 -27.25
N HIS A 17 -25.10 10.45 -25.98
CA HIS A 17 -23.88 10.80 -25.27
C HIS A 17 -22.99 9.56 -25.05
N LYS A 18 -22.44 9.02 -26.13
CA LYS A 18 -21.55 7.86 -26.06
C LYS A 18 -20.35 8.14 -25.15
N GLY A 19 -20.05 7.18 -24.29
CA GLY A 19 -18.98 7.32 -23.29
C GLY A 19 -19.27 8.38 -22.22
N ASP A 20 -20.56 8.65 -21.94
CA ASP A 20 -21.03 9.67 -20.99
C ASP A 20 -20.49 11.08 -21.30
N ARG A 21 -20.31 11.40 -22.59
CA ARG A 21 -19.80 12.69 -23.09
C ARG A 21 -20.82 13.35 -24.00
N SER A 22 -21.09 14.64 -23.75
CA SER A 22 -21.96 15.45 -24.58
C SER A 22 -21.32 16.81 -24.88
N PHE A 23 -21.14 17.14 -26.15
CA PHE A 23 -20.48 18.37 -26.59
C PHE A 23 -21.43 19.40 -27.18
N HIS A 24 -22.76 19.20 -27.08
CA HIS A 24 -23.74 20.10 -27.68
C HIS A 24 -23.69 21.54 -27.13
N GLN A 25 -23.23 21.70 -25.89
CA GLN A 25 -23.02 23.01 -25.24
C GLN A 25 -21.56 23.45 -25.20
N PHE A 26 -20.66 22.67 -25.81
CA PHE A 26 -19.25 23.01 -25.80
C PHE A 26 -18.95 24.15 -26.77
N ALA A 27 -18.46 25.26 -26.24
CA ALA A 27 -18.14 26.46 -27.02
C ALA A 27 -16.90 27.17 -26.45
N LEU A 28 -16.19 27.86 -27.33
CA LEU A 28 -15.12 28.79 -26.95
C LEU A 28 -15.69 30.22 -26.82
N PRO A 29 -15.20 31.04 -25.87
CA PRO A 29 -14.14 30.76 -24.91
C PRO A 29 -14.60 29.87 -23.77
N LEU A 30 -13.65 29.03 -23.24
CA LEU A 30 -13.91 28.19 -22.06
C LEU A 30 -14.01 29.06 -20.81
N LYS A 31 -15.01 28.79 -19.96
CA LYS A 31 -15.33 29.64 -18.81
C LYS A 31 -15.14 28.91 -17.46
N THR A 32 -15.07 27.60 -17.49
CA THR A 32 -15.03 26.77 -16.27
C THR A 32 -13.95 25.70 -16.37
N LEU A 33 -13.44 25.26 -15.21
CA LEU A 33 -12.47 24.18 -15.13
C LEU A 33 -12.97 22.86 -15.78
N PRO A 34 -14.22 22.42 -15.60
CA PRO A 34 -14.75 21.26 -16.32
C PRO A 34 -14.62 21.39 -17.84
N GLN A 35 -14.93 22.56 -18.42
CA GLN A 35 -14.76 22.79 -19.85
C GLN A 35 -13.29 22.73 -20.31
N VAL A 36 -12.36 23.22 -19.49
CA VAL A 36 -10.92 23.11 -19.77
C VAL A 36 -10.49 21.63 -19.76
N ILE A 37 -10.98 20.86 -18.81
CA ILE A 37 -10.72 19.43 -18.70
C ILE A 37 -11.25 18.70 -19.94
N GLU A 38 -12.49 18.97 -20.31
CA GLU A 38 -13.12 18.37 -21.49
C GLU A 38 -12.38 18.72 -22.77
N ALA A 39 -11.94 19.99 -22.93
CA ALA A 39 -11.13 20.41 -24.06
C ALA A 39 -9.78 19.67 -24.14
N ARG A 40 -9.13 19.40 -23.01
CA ARG A 40 -7.89 18.62 -22.95
C ARG A 40 -8.11 17.16 -23.36
N ASP A 41 -9.18 16.54 -22.86
CA ASP A 41 -9.55 15.19 -23.26
C ASP A 41 -9.81 15.11 -24.79
N MET A 42 -10.48 16.13 -25.35
CA MET A 42 -10.68 16.22 -26.81
C MET A 42 -9.34 16.36 -27.56
N ILE A 43 -8.40 17.17 -27.05
CA ILE A 43 -7.07 17.33 -27.66
C ILE A 43 -6.34 15.99 -27.68
N ASP A 44 -6.39 15.23 -26.57
CA ASP A 44 -5.73 13.94 -26.46
C ASP A 44 -6.33 12.93 -27.44
N GLN A 45 -7.64 12.79 -27.49
CA GLN A 45 -8.34 11.90 -28.42
C GLN A 45 -8.07 12.24 -29.91
N LEU A 46 -8.04 13.53 -30.24
CA LEU A 46 -7.69 13.97 -31.57
C LEU A 46 -6.22 13.74 -31.91
N THR A 47 -5.32 13.93 -30.95
CA THR A 47 -3.88 13.72 -31.13
C THR A 47 -3.55 12.25 -31.34
N LEU A 48 -4.17 11.37 -30.56
CA LEU A 48 -4.02 9.91 -30.63
C LEU A 48 -4.77 9.30 -31.83
N ARG A 49 -5.60 10.09 -32.54
CA ARG A 49 -6.47 9.63 -33.63
C ARG A 49 -7.47 8.55 -33.20
N GLU A 50 -7.84 8.54 -31.93
CA GLU A 50 -8.84 7.61 -31.39
C GLU A 50 -10.27 8.10 -31.68
N MET A 51 -10.44 9.43 -31.81
CA MET A 51 -11.69 10.07 -32.19
C MET A 51 -11.51 10.96 -33.42
N PRO A 52 -12.49 10.98 -34.34
CA PRO A 52 -13.64 10.07 -34.45
C PRO A 52 -13.23 8.61 -34.65
N PRO A 53 -14.09 7.62 -34.25
CA PRO A 53 -13.80 6.20 -34.48
C PRO A 53 -13.56 5.89 -35.95
N LYS A 54 -12.71 4.93 -36.29
CA LYS A 54 -12.30 4.58 -37.67
C LYS A 54 -13.47 4.39 -38.67
N LYS A 55 -14.66 4.03 -38.18
CA LYS A 55 -15.87 3.81 -38.99
C LYS A 55 -16.69 5.10 -39.26
N ALA A 56 -16.37 6.18 -38.56
CA ALA A 56 -17.05 7.48 -38.74
C ALA A 56 -16.29 8.37 -39.75
N ALA A 57 -16.91 9.48 -40.13
CA ALA A 57 -16.28 10.50 -41.00
C ALA A 57 -14.98 11.00 -40.32
N GLN A 58 -13.87 10.97 -41.05
CA GLN A 58 -12.56 11.37 -40.53
C GLN A 58 -12.21 12.80 -41.01
N PRO A 59 -11.72 13.65 -40.08
CA PRO A 59 -11.17 14.95 -40.48
C PRO A 59 -9.83 14.77 -41.21
N SER A 60 -9.54 15.67 -42.13
CA SER A 60 -8.21 15.80 -42.70
C SER A 60 -7.19 16.15 -41.62
N ASP A 61 -5.90 15.92 -41.88
CA ASP A 61 -4.83 16.26 -40.93
C ASP A 61 -4.82 17.77 -40.62
N ASP A 62 -5.09 18.62 -41.61
CA ASP A 62 -5.18 20.07 -41.44
C ASP A 62 -6.38 20.47 -40.57
N GLU A 63 -7.57 19.90 -40.79
CA GLU A 63 -8.76 20.15 -39.96
C GLU A 63 -8.51 19.69 -38.52
N ARG A 64 -7.89 18.54 -38.32
CA ARG A 64 -7.53 17.99 -37.00
C ARG A 64 -6.55 18.90 -36.25
N LEU A 65 -5.46 19.32 -36.93
CA LEU A 65 -4.47 20.22 -36.34
C LEU A 65 -5.06 21.60 -36.02
N MET A 66 -5.96 22.11 -36.88
CA MET A 66 -6.65 23.37 -36.64
C MET A 66 -7.55 23.28 -35.39
N ALA A 67 -8.29 22.19 -35.23
CA ALA A 67 -9.12 21.95 -34.05
C ALA A 67 -8.25 21.85 -32.76
N ILE A 68 -7.15 21.08 -32.80
CA ILE A 68 -6.22 20.95 -31.68
C ILE A 68 -5.63 22.32 -31.31
N ARG A 69 -5.20 23.13 -32.28
CA ARG A 69 -4.66 24.49 -32.04
C ARG A 69 -5.70 25.40 -31.40
N ALA A 70 -6.94 25.39 -31.89
CA ALA A 70 -8.02 26.19 -31.34
C ALA A 70 -8.35 25.80 -29.89
N LEU A 71 -8.42 24.50 -29.61
CA LEU A 71 -8.64 23.99 -28.25
C LEU A 71 -7.49 24.35 -27.33
N ARG A 72 -6.23 24.20 -27.76
CA ARG A 72 -5.03 24.59 -26.95
C ARG A 72 -5.01 26.08 -26.65
N ALA A 73 -5.31 26.93 -27.63
CA ALA A 73 -5.42 28.37 -27.42
C ALA A 73 -6.55 28.70 -26.42
N GLY A 74 -7.70 28.04 -26.56
CA GLY A 74 -8.84 28.20 -25.66
C GLY A 74 -8.52 27.77 -24.24
N THR A 75 -7.83 26.63 -24.04
CA THR A 75 -7.42 26.15 -22.73
C THR A 75 -6.40 27.10 -22.08
N ALA A 76 -5.39 27.56 -22.80
CA ALA A 76 -4.40 28.50 -22.29
C ALA A 76 -5.02 29.84 -21.85
N ALA A 77 -5.93 30.39 -22.66
CA ALA A 77 -6.66 31.63 -22.33
C ALA A 77 -7.54 31.45 -21.07
N ALA A 78 -8.28 30.33 -21.02
CA ALA A 78 -9.14 30.03 -19.87
C ALA A 78 -8.32 29.81 -18.58
N GLU A 79 -7.19 29.12 -18.65
CA GLU A 79 -6.30 28.90 -17.51
C GLU A 79 -5.79 30.21 -16.94
N THR A 80 -5.36 31.14 -17.78
CA THR A 80 -4.94 32.47 -17.35
C THR A 80 -6.08 33.21 -16.65
N THR A 81 -7.31 33.13 -17.17
CA THR A 81 -8.48 33.77 -16.59
C THR A 81 -8.91 33.10 -15.29
N LEU A 82 -8.93 31.76 -15.24
CA LEU A 82 -9.29 30.97 -14.04
C LEU A 82 -8.25 31.13 -12.93
N GLN A 83 -6.97 31.18 -13.27
CA GLN A 83 -5.90 31.50 -12.32
C GLN A 83 -6.05 32.91 -11.75
N SER A 84 -6.58 33.84 -12.55
CA SER A 84 -6.82 35.22 -12.12
C SER A 84 -8.05 35.38 -11.23
N SER A 85 -9.05 34.49 -11.33
CA SER A 85 -10.32 34.63 -10.62
C SER A 85 -10.33 34.04 -9.19
N GLY A 86 -9.24 33.40 -8.77
CA GLY A 86 -9.16 32.69 -7.47
C GLY A 86 -10.14 31.48 -7.47
N SER A 87 -9.65 30.28 -7.66
CA SER A 87 -10.52 29.12 -7.59
C SER A 87 -10.99 28.91 -6.16
N ARG A 88 -12.28 28.62 -5.98
CA ARG A 88 -12.83 28.17 -4.71
C ARG A 88 -12.14 26.85 -4.34
N THR A 89 -11.39 26.84 -3.24
CA THR A 89 -10.78 25.60 -2.75
C THR A 89 -11.87 24.63 -2.31
N VAL A 90 -11.82 23.41 -2.82
CA VAL A 90 -12.76 22.36 -2.43
C VAL A 90 -12.29 21.76 -1.11
N LEU A 91 -13.19 21.70 -0.12
CA LEU A 91 -12.94 20.98 1.11
C LEU A 91 -12.58 19.52 0.79
N ARG A 92 -11.37 19.11 1.14
CA ARG A 92 -10.82 17.80 0.79
C ARG A 92 -10.58 16.97 2.06
N ARG A 93 -11.17 15.77 2.12
CA ARG A 93 -10.77 14.83 3.17
C ARG A 93 -9.37 14.26 2.94
N LEU A 94 -8.77 13.73 3.99
CA LEU A 94 -7.57 12.90 3.84
C LEU A 94 -7.89 11.68 2.97
N SER A 95 -6.97 11.31 2.09
CA SER A 95 -7.02 9.99 1.44
C SER A 95 -6.73 8.88 2.45
N ASN A 96 -7.07 7.63 2.13
CA ASN A 96 -6.82 6.50 3.03
C ASN A 96 -5.34 6.44 3.43
N ARG A 97 -4.44 6.64 2.47
CA ARG A 97 -2.99 6.69 2.69
C ARG A 97 -2.58 7.87 3.58
N GLU A 98 -3.10 9.06 3.34
CA GLU A 98 -2.82 10.25 4.16
C GLU A 98 -3.38 10.11 5.58
N TYR A 99 -4.53 9.45 5.73
CA TYR A 99 -5.11 9.16 7.03
C TYR A 99 -4.20 8.25 7.86
N GLU A 100 -3.74 7.13 7.32
CA GLU A 100 -2.80 6.22 8.00
C GLU A 100 -1.49 6.91 8.36
N ASN A 101 -0.88 7.62 7.43
CA ASN A 101 0.35 8.36 7.67
C ASN A 101 0.19 9.44 8.75
N THR A 102 -0.98 10.09 8.78
CA THR A 102 -1.30 11.09 9.82
C THR A 102 -1.39 10.42 11.19
N LEU A 103 -2.08 9.31 11.30
CA LEU A 103 -2.18 8.57 12.56
C LEU A 103 -0.81 8.05 13.01
N ALA A 104 -0.01 7.49 12.09
CA ALA A 104 1.34 7.04 12.40
C ALA A 104 2.22 8.17 12.94
N THR A 105 2.12 9.37 12.35
CA THR A 105 2.86 10.55 12.81
C THR A 105 2.39 11.01 14.20
N LEU A 106 1.07 11.09 14.43
CA LEU A 106 0.50 11.55 15.69
C LEU A 106 0.78 10.60 16.86
N PHE A 107 0.85 9.31 16.60
CA PHE A 107 1.14 8.30 17.63
C PHE A 107 2.62 7.92 17.71
N GLY A 108 3.49 8.54 16.88
CA GLY A 108 4.93 8.31 16.91
C GLY A 108 5.35 6.90 16.50
N ARG A 109 4.48 6.13 15.86
CA ARG A 109 4.72 4.73 15.48
C ARG A 109 3.90 4.32 14.24
N ARG A 110 4.42 3.34 13.50
CA ARG A 110 3.70 2.73 12.37
C ARG A 110 2.38 2.10 12.85
N VAL A 111 1.33 2.35 12.08
CA VAL A 111 -0.04 1.83 12.32
C VAL A 111 -0.55 0.93 11.18
N ASP A 112 0.28 0.73 10.16
CA ASP A 112 -0.04 -0.08 8.98
C ASP A 112 -0.41 -1.55 9.33
N THR A 113 0.21 -2.09 10.40
CA THR A 113 -0.08 -3.45 10.88
C THR A 113 -1.44 -3.60 11.57
N LEU A 114 -2.12 -2.49 11.87
CA LEU A 114 -3.45 -2.51 12.49
C LEU A 114 -4.59 -2.66 11.48
N GLY A 115 -4.30 -2.58 10.19
CA GLY A 115 -5.31 -2.66 9.14
C GLY A 115 -6.43 -1.63 9.28
N LEU A 116 -6.12 -0.41 9.74
CA LEU A 116 -7.12 0.60 10.09
C LEU A 116 -7.99 1.00 8.90
N THR A 117 -7.45 0.95 7.68
CA THR A 117 -8.16 1.31 6.44
C THR A 117 -8.56 0.10 5.60
N ALA A 118 -8.35 -1.12 6.10
CA ALA A 118 -8.63 -2.35 5.34
C ALA A 118 -10.10 -2.45 4.87
N GLU A 119 -11.02 -1.99 5.71
CA GLU A 119 -12.46 -1.98 5.43
C GLU A 119 -12.93 -0.66 4.80
N PHE A 120 -12.04 0.29 4.57
CA PHE A 120 -12.42 1.56 3.95
C PHE A 120 -12.78 1.33 2.48
N PRO A 121 -13.78 2.06 1.95
CA PRO A 121 -14.09 2.01 0.54
C PRO A 121 -12.85 2.35 -0.30
N LYS A 122 -12.63 1.60 -1.38
CA LYS A 122 -11.60 1.94 -2.36
C LYS A 122 -11.87 3.35 -2.90
N GLU A 123 -10.85 4.18 -2.91
CA GLU A 123 -10.98 5.55 -3.38
C GLU A 123 -11.16 5.59 -4.89
N LYS A 124 -12.18 6.34 -5.31
CA LYS A 124 -12.30 6.70 -6.72
C LYS A 124 -11.21 7.71 -7.05
N THR A 125 -10.33 7.35 -7.94
CA THR A 125 -9.30 8.25 -8.43
C THR A 125 -9.87 9.09 -9.58
N ALA A 126 -9.59 10.39 -9.58
CA ALA A 126 -9.82 11.23 -10.75
C ALA A 126 -8.49 11.36 -11.49
N ARG A 127 -8.45 10.92 -12.75
CA ARG A 127 -7.21 10.87 -13.55
C ARG A 127 -6.06 10.18 -12.83
N HIS A 128 -6.36 9.04 -12.21
CA HIS A 128 -5.47 8.23 -11.37
C HIS A 128 -4.99 8.91 -10.06
N LEU A 129 -5.30 10.19 -9.80
CA LEU A 129 -4.90 10.89 -8.58
C LEU A 129 -5.86 10.58 -7.42
N ASP A 130 -5.30 10.23 -6.26
CA ASP A 130 -6.02 9.90 -5.02
C ASP A 130 -6.23 11.10 -4.09
N THR A 131 -5.84 12.30 -4.53
CA THR A 131 -5.89 13.53 -3.72
C THR A 131 -6.80 14.61 -4.29
N ILE A 132 -7.63 14.27 -5.27
CA ILE A 132 -8.60 15.21 -5.87
C ILE A 132 -9.85 15.31 -4.98
N GLY A 133 -10.08 16.46 -4.36
CA GLY A 133 -11.18 16.66 -3.41
C GLY A 133 -12.57 16.30 -3.93
N GLN A 134 -12.82 16.53 -5.22
CA GLN A 134 -14.10 16.20 -5.86
C GLN A 134 -14.37 14.70 -5.96
N SER A 135 -13.33 13.86 -5.99
CA SER A 135 -13.45 12.39 -6.04
C SER A 135 -13.48 11.75 -4.65
N LEU A 136 -13.03 12.46 -3.62
CA LEU A 136 -12.94 11.98 -2.24
C LEU A 136 -14.28 12.16 -1.50
N VAL A 137 -15.28 11.37 -1.88
CA VAL A 137 -16.62 11.42 -1.27
C VAL A 137 -16.59 10.80 0.13
N THR A 138 -17.34 11.40 1.05
CA THR A 138 -17.55 10.86 2.41
C THR A 138 -18.97 10.30 2.50
N SER A 139 -19.10 9.01 2.70
CA SER A 139 -20.37 8.32 2.95
C SER A 139 -20.61 8.09 4.44
N GLY A 140 -21.84 7.80 4.84
CA GLY A 140 -22.14 7.36 6.20
C GLY A 140 -21.34 6.13 6.61
N PHE A 141 -21.19 5.15 5.69
CA PHE A 141 -20.36 3.98 5.92
C PHE A 141 -18.90 4.35 6.22
N LEU A 142 -18.30 5.28 5.47
CA LEU A 142 -16.92 5.71 5.73
C LEU A 142 -16.80 6.43 7.08
N LEU A 143 -17.81 7.18 7.52
CA LEU A 143 -17.81 7.80 8.85
C LEU A 143 -17.78 6.74 9.96
N ASP A 144 -18.56 5.67 9.82
CA ASP A 144 -18.52 4.54 10.76
C ASP A 144 -17.15 3.87 10.77
N GLN A 145 -16.52 3.74 9.61
CA GLN A 145 -15.15 3.18 9.50
C GLN A 145 -14.11 4.09 10.19
N TYR A 146 -14.22 5.41 10.08
CA TYR A 146 -13.34 6.32 10.83
C TYR A 146 -13.52 6.17 12.34
N PHE A 147 -14.76 6.01 12.81
CA PHE A 147 -15.02 5.78 14.22
C PHE A 147 -14.41 4.46 14.71
N GLN A 148 -14.58 3.37 13.96
CA GLN A 148 -14.00 2.08 14.29
C GLN A 148 -12.46 2.12 14.27
N ALA A 149 -11.85 2.77 13.27
CA ALA A 149 -10.41 2.93 13.19
C ALA A 149 -9.84 3.74 14.36
N ALA A 150 -10.49 4.86 14.72
CA ALA A 150 -10.09 5.67 15.86
C ALA A 150 -10.21 4.89 17.18
N ASN A 151 -11.33 4.15 17.36
CA ASN A 151 -11.54 3.32 18.54
C ASN A 151 -10.46 2.21 18.62
N ARG A 152 -10.25 1.46 17.53
CA ARG A 152 -9.23 0.41 17.45
C ARG A 152 -7.86 0.97 17.81
N LEU A 153 -7.44 2.06 17.19
CA LEU A 153 -6.12 2.66 17.43
C LEU A 153 -5.94 3.10 18.88
N VAL A 154 -6.89 3.87 19.42
CA VAL A 154 -6.77 4.43 20.78
C VAL A 154 -6.79 3.34 21.85
N GLU A 155 -7.73 2.38 21.76
CA GLU A 155 -7.80 1.28 22.75
C GLU A 155 -6.59 0.34 22.65
N THR A 156 -6.12 0.09 21.45
CA THR A 156 -4.99 -0.79 21.18
C THR A 156 -3.67 -0.21 21.69
N ARG A 157 -3.45 1.09 21.51
CA ARG A 157 -2.16 1.74 21.76
C ARG A 157 -2.07 2.41 23.13
N LEU A 158 -3.21 2.85 23.67
CA LEU A 158 -3.27 3.64 24.91
C LEU A 158 -4.21 3.02 25.96
N GLY A 159 -4.98 2.00 25.59
CA GLY A 159 -5.89 1.30 26.51
C GLY A 159 -5.16 0.64 27.67
N LYS A 160 -5.91 0.19 28.67
CA LYS A 160 -5.33 -0.52 29.80
C LYS A 160 -4.73 -1.85 29.33
N PRO A 161 -3.56 -2.22 29.85
CA PRO A 161 -3.08 -3.59 29.72
C PRO A 161 -4.17 -4.56 30.21
N THR A 162 -4.42 -5.60 29.46
CA THR A 162 -5.34 -6.65 29.86
C THR A 162 -4.70 -7.58 30.89
N ASP A 163 -5.49 -8.07 31.83
CA ASP A 163 -5.06 -9.13 32.76
C ASP A 163 -5.08 -10.51 32.09
N VAL A 164 -5.64 -10.62 30.90
CA VAL A 164 -5.66 -11.85 30.11
C VAL A 164 -4.24 -12.17 29.66
N LYS A 165 -3.78 -13.38 30.00
CA LYS A 165 -2.47 -13.90 29.57
C LYS A 165 -2.69 -15.16 28.75
N LEU A 166 -2.07 -15.23 27.60
CA LEU A 166 -1.96 -16.42 26.79
C LEU A 166 -0.54 -16.98 26.91
N ASP A 167 -0.45 -18.27 27.17
CA ASP A 167 0.78 -19.06 27.07
C ASP A 167 0.41 -20.43 26.50
N ARG A 168 0.65 -20.60 25.21
CA ARG A 168 0.29 -21.81 24.49
C ARG A 168 1.48 -22.35 23.72
N ARG A 169 1.61 -23.69 23.77
CA ARG A 169 2.67 -24.42 23.08
C ARG A 169 2.06 -25.48 22.17
N PHE A 170 2.53 -25.55 20.94
CA PHE A 170 2.11 -26.49 19.91
C PHE A 170 3.34 -27.22 19.38
N ASN A 171 3.43 -28.52 19.55
CA ASN A 171 4.59 -29.33 19.16
C ASN A 171 4.22 -30.72 18.63
N LYS A 172 2.95 -30.95 18.32
CA LYS A 172 2.46 -32.22 17.78
C LYS A 172 1.09 -32.05 17.12
N ASN A 173 0.66 -33.04 16.34
CA ASN A 173 -0.67 -33.11 15.73
C ASN A 173 -1.01 -31.89 14.86
N PHE A 174 -0.05 -31.45 14.05
CA PHE A 174 -0.32 -30.43 13.06
C PHE A 174 -1.15 -31.00 11.93
N ILE A 175 -2.46 -30.75 11.97
CA ILE A 175 -3.40 -31.10 10.91
C ILE A 175 -3.46 -29.91 9.96
N GLN A 176 -2.97 -30.09 8.73
CA GLN A 176 -2.96 -28.99 7.76
C GLN A 176 -4.32 -28.73 7.11
N TYR A 177 -5.25 -29.71 7.18
CA TYR A 177 -6.56 -29.59 6.53
C TYR A 177 -7.62 -30.34 7.33
N GLU A 178 -8.40 -29.65 8.12
CA GLU A 178 -9.50 -30.24 8.90
C GLU A 178 -10.63 -30.78 8.02
N GLU A 179 -10.86 -30.14 6.88
CA GLU A 179 -11.99 -30.41 6.00
C GLU A 179 -11.78 -31.60 5.08
N LEU A 180 -10.59 -32.17 5.07
CA LEU A 180 -10.33 -33.40 4.36
C LEU A 180 -10.86 -34.60 5.14
N THR A 181 -11.78 -35.31 4.57
CA THR A 181 -12.37 -36.52 5.17
C THR A 181 -11.55 -37.78 4.89
N GLY A 182 -11.60 -38.77 5.78
CA GLY A 182 -11.05 -40.10 5.58
C GLY A 182 -9.54 -40.16 5.38
N SER A 183 -9.10 -40.84 4.33
CA SER A 183 -7.68 -41.09 4.02
C SER A 183 -6.84 -39.79 3.82
N HIS A 184 -7.46 -38.73 3.34
CA HIS A 184 -6.77 -37.44 3.16
C HIS A 184 -6.41 -36.78 4.50
N LYS A 185 -7.33 -36.81 5.48
CA LYS A 185 -7.07 -36.28 6.82
C LYS A 185 -5.88 -36.99 7.47
N SER A 186 -5.81 -38.29 7.34
CA SER A 186 -4.70 -39.11 7.81
C SER A 186 -3.39 -38.79 7.08
N ALA A 187 -3.44 -38.58 5.77
CA ALA A 187 -2.27 -38.25 4.95
C ALA A 187 -1.64 -36.90 5.31
N PHE A 188 -2.44 -35.91 5.70
CA PHE A 188 -1.99 -34.58 6.05
C PHE A 188 -1.88 -34.31 7.55
N ASN A 189 -1.97 -35.32 8.39
CA ASN A 189 -1.63 -35.22 9.80
C ASN A 189 -0.14 -35.45 9.97
N PHE A 190 0.59 -34.39 10.29
CA PHE A 190 2.04 -34.42 10.47
C PHE A 190 2.42 -34.12 11.93
N ARG A 191 3.56 -34.66 12.34
CA ARG A 191 4.24 -34.23 13.57
C ARG A 191 4.75 -32.78 13.48
N TYR A 192 4.88 -32.26 12.26
CA TYR A 192 5.41 -30.94 11.95
C TYR A 192 4.40 -30.13 11.14
N LEU A 193 4.44 -28.81 11.29
CA LEU A 193 3.81 -27.91 10.34
C LEU A 193 4.76 -27.70 9.17
N ASN A 194 4.34 -28.03 7.95
CA ASN A 194 5.16 -27.87 6.75
C ASN A 194 4.64 -26.71 5.89
N VAL A 195 5.53 -25.77 5.60
CA VAL A 195 5.26 -24.65 4.69
C VAL A 195 6.08 -24.87 3.42
N TYR A 196 5.43 -25.18 2.31
CA TYR A 196 6.07 -25.73 1.11
C TYR A 196 5.77 -24.96 -0.17
N GLU A 197 4.99 -23.90 -0.10
CA GLU A 197 4.77 -22.98 -1.21
C GLU A 197 4.48 -21.57 -0.69
N GLN A 198 4.66 -20.57 -1.53
CA GLN A 198 4.27 -19.20 -1.18
C GLN A 198 2.74 -19.02 -1.29
N PRO A 199 2.15 -18.09 -0.51
CA PRO A 199 0.73 -17.78 -0.64
C PRO A 199 0.46 -17.12 -2.00
N ASN A 200 -0.66 -17.46 -2.60
CA ASN A 200 -1.14 -16.80 -3.82
C ASN A 200 -2.65 -16.77 -3.89
N THR A 201 -3.18 -15.79 -4.61
CA THR A 201 -4.63 -15.56 -4.72
C THR A 201 -5.31 -16.40 -5.79
N ASP A 202 -4.55 -17.06 -6.68
CA ASP A 202 -5.08 -17.64 -7.91
C ASP A 202 -5.24 -19.16 -7.84
N THR A 203 -4.51 -19.82 -6.95
CA THR A 203 -4.63 -21.26 -6.79
C THR A 203 -5.47 -21.60 -5.59
N ARG A 204 -6.16 -22.74 -5.68
CA ARG A 204 -6.98 -23.30 -4.60
C ARG A 204 -6.15 -23.92 -3.48
N GLN A 205 -4.85 -23.67 -3.44
CA GLN A 205 -3.96 -24.26 -2.45
C GLN A 205 -3.19 -23.13 -1.79
N GLY A 206 -3.33 -23.01 -0.49
CA GLY A 206 -2.65 -21.98 0.29
C GLY A 206 -1.27 -22.46 0.73
N GLY A 207 -0.27 -21.60 0.57
CA GLY A 207 1.04 -21.80 1.17
C GLY A 207 1.08 -21.44 2.66
N TYR A 208 -0.07 -21.39 3.32
CA TYR A 208 -0.16 -21.01 4.72
C TYR A 208 -0.04 -22.22 5.65
N GLY A 209 0.85 -22.12 6.61
CA GLY A 209 0.82 -22.94 7.80
C GLY A 209 -0.11 -22.31 8.84
N HIS A 210 -1.17 -22.98 9.23
CA HIS A 210 -2.03 -22.57 10.33
C HIS A 210 -2.03 -23.62 11.45
N ILE A 211 -2.36 -23.18 12.66
CA ILE A 211 -2.40 -24.06 13.83
C ILE A 211 -3.86 -24.43 14.05
N GLU A 212 -4.22 -25.67 13.71
CA GLU A 212 -5.58 -26.18 13.82
C GLU A 212 -6.14 -26.06 15.25
N ASP A 213 -5.34 -26.42 16.25
CA ASP A 213 -5.72 -26.35 17.66
C ASP A 213 -5.78 -24.90 18.20
N PHE A 214 -5.59 -23.91 17.35
CA PHE A 214 -5.62 -22.47 17.72
C PHE A 214 -6.55 -21.66 16.85
N LYS A 215 -7.62 -22.24 16.35
CA LYS A 215 -8.62 -21.57 15.48
C LYS A 215 -9.30 -20.37 16.13
N GLN A 216 -9.48 -20.41 17.44
CA GLN A 216 -10.10 -19.30 18.17
C GLN A 216 -9.20 -18.06 18.19
N GLY A 217 -7.93 -18.23 17.83
CA GLY A 217 -6.97 -17.16 17.82
C GLY A 217 -6.65 -16.61 19.21
N VAL A 218 -6.01 -15.43 19.20
CA VAL A 218 -5.68 -14.74 20.45
C VAL A 218 -6.97 -14.19 21.11
N PRO A 219 -7.07 -14.25 22.44
CA PRO A 219 -8.31 -13.87 23.14
C PRO A 219 -8.55 -12.36 23.16
N VAL A 220 -7.52 -11.56 23.03
CA VAL A 220 -7.57 -10.09 23.02
C VAL A 220 -6.55 -9.54 22.04
N SER A 221 -6.82 -8.36 21.49
CA SER A 221 -5.88 -7.67 20.62
C SER A 221 -4.64 -7.22 21.40
N GLY A 222 -3.44 -7.41 20.83
CA GLY A 222 -2.20 -7.02 21.51
C GLY A 222 -0.95 -7.50 20.80
N LEU A 223 0.20 -7.16 21.38
CA LEU A 223 1.50 -7.70 20.97
C LEU A 223 1.69 -9.11 21.55
N TYR A 224 2.11 -10.01 20.68
CA TYR A 224 2.40 -11.40 21.08
C TYR A 224 3.83 -11.77 20.68
N ASP A 225 4.52 -12.43 21.60
CA ASP A 225 5.81 -13.06 21.35
C ASP A 225 5.56 -14.47 20.82
N LEU A 226 6.16 -14.75 19.67
CA LEU A 226 6.14 -16.06 19.03
C LEU A 226 7.55 -16.63 19.06
N GLU A 227 7.72 -17.83 19.62
CA GLU A 227 8.92 -18.63 19.43
C GLU A 227 8.60 -19.79 18.52
N VAL A 228 9.33 -19.92 17.40
CA VAL A 228 9.07 -20.92 16.37
C VAL A 228 10.33 -21.72 16.13
N GLU A 229 10.32 -23.01 16.43
CA GLU A 229 11.41 -23.90 16.08
C GLU A 229 11.22 -24.37 14.63
N ALA A 230 12.06 -23.89 13.73
CA ALA A 230 11.96 -24.12 12.31
C ALA A 230 13.26 -24.65 11.70
N THR A 231 13.14 -25.40 10.60
CA THR A 231 14.26 -25.96 9.85
C THR A 231 13.97 -25.81 8.35
N ALA A 232 14.93 -25.30 7.60
CA ALA A 232 14.87 -25.36 6.14
C ALA A 232 15.27 -26.77 5.67
N MET A 233 14.35 -27.40 4.92
CA MET A 233 14.48 -28.78 4.46
C MET A 233 14.69 -28.81 2.95
N HIS A 234 15.68 -29.63 2.53
CA HIS A 234 15.91 -29.98 1.12
C HIS A 234 16.19 -28.79 0.19
N ARG A 235 16.83 -27.72 0.72
CA ARG A 235 17.34 -26.64 -0.15
C ARG A 235 18.43 -27.14 -1.10
N ASP A 236 19.17 -28.15 -0.71
CA ASP A 236 20.17 -28.88 -1.50
C ASP A 236 19.64 -30.17 -2.15
N THR A 237 18.34 -30.22 -2.44
CA THR A 237 17.71 -31.37 -3.09
C THR A 237 18.45 -31.79 -4.35
N HIS A 238 18.49 -33.11 -4.64
CA HIS A 238 19.02 -33.65 -5.87
C HIS A 238 18.06 -33.52 -7.07
N TYR A 239 16.81 -33.14 -6.81
CA TYR A 239 15.85 -32.87 -7.88
C TYR A 239 16.27 -31.66 -8.70
N ASP A 240 15.95 -31.67 -9.99
CA ASP A 240 16.22 -30.57 -10.90
C ASP A 240 15.64 -29.24 -10.34
N PRO A 241 16.47 -28.24 -10.03
CA PRO A 241 16.01 -26.96 -9.45
C PRO A 241 14.94 -26.24 -10.29
N ALA A 242 14.96 -26.44 -11.61
CA ALA A 242 13.97 -25.86 -12.51
C ALA A 242 12.52 -26.32 -12.22
N ILE A 243 12.35 -27.44 -11.52
CA ILE A 243 11.03 -27.95 -11.11
C ILE A 243 10.34 -27.00 -10.13
N PHE A 244 11.11 -26.30 -9.28
CA PHE A 244 10.58 -25.51 -8.19
C PHE A 244 10.35 -24.04 -8.57
N GLY A 245 11.05 -23.55 -9.59
CA GLY A 245 10.94 -22.16 -10.05
C GLY A 245 11.46 -21.12 -9.05
N ILE A 246 12.33 -21.53 -8.11
CA ILE A 246 12.96 -20.66 -7.09
C ILE A 246 14.48 -20.79 -7.16
N ASP A 247 15.17 -19.82 -6.58
CA ASP A 247 16.63 -19.86 -6.43
C ASP A 247 16.99 -20.61 -5.13
N LEU A 248 17.34 -21.88 -5.26
CA LEU A 248 17.76 -22.71 -4.13
C LEU A 248 19.13 -22.30 -3.53
N SER A 249 19.86 -21.37 -4.15
CA SER A 249 21.08 -20.79 -3.55
C SER A 249 20.75 -19.76 -2.46
N GLU A 250 19.56 -19.19 -2.46
CA GLU A 250 19.10 -18.25 -1.44
C GLU A 250 18.59 -18.99 -0.19
N PRO A 251 18.85 -18.46 1.02
CA PRO A 251 18.32 -19.06 2.24
C PRO A 251 16.78 -18.95 2.27
N PHE A 252 16.13 -19.98 2.83
CA PHE A 252 14.67 -19.94 3.00
C PHE A 252 14.26 -18.92 4.06
N ILE A 253 13.16 -18.22 3.80
CA ILE A 253 12.60 -17.20 4.68
C ILE A 253 11.27 -17.68 5.23
N LEU A 254 11.13 -17.69 6.55
CA LEU A 254 9.84 -17.89 7.23
C LEU A 254 9.20 -16.52 7.48
N GLY A 255 7.99 -16.32 6.98
CA GLY A 255 7.18 -15.14 7.25
C GLY A 255 6.04 -15.44 8.23
N VAL A 256 5.62 -14.42 8.97
CA VAL A 256 4.44 -14.45 9.84
C VAL A 256 3.45 -13.42 9.32
N VAL A 257 2.20 -13.86 9.11
CA VAL A 257 1.08 -13.00 8.70
C VAL A 257 -0.09 -13.17 9.67
N PRO A 258 -1.01 -12.19 9.78
CA PRO A 258 -2.23 -12.37 10.55
C PRO A 258 -3.13 -13.40 9.85
N GLY A 259 -3.68 -14.33 10.60
CA GLY A 259 -4.58 -15.35 10.10
C GLY A 259 -5.96 -15.24 10.71
N ASP A 260 -6.97 -15.51 9.91
CA ASP A 260 -8.34 -15.71 10.35
C ASP A 260 -8.69 -17.20 10.14
N ALA A 261 -9.21 -17.86 11.15
CA ALA A 261 -9.57 -19.27 11.08
C ALA A 261 -10.64 -19.59 10.01
N THR A 262 -11.43 -18.58 9.62
CA THR A 262 -12.43 -18.71 8.55
C THR A 262 -11.86 -18.55 7.15
N LYS A 263 -10.65 -17.99 7.03
CA LYS A 263 -9.93 -17.79 5.78
C LYS A 263 -8.83 -18.84 5.69
N GLY A 264 -8.84 -19.65 4.67
CA GLY A 264 -7.72 -20.55 4.48
C GLY A 264 -8.06 -21.99 4.19
N HIS A 265 -9.24 -22.19 3.68
CA HIS A 265 -9.58 -23.46 3.08
C HIS A 265 -8.67 -23.70 1.88
N ILE A 266 -8.01 -24.86 1.84
CA ILE A 266 -7.10 -25.27 0.76
C ILE A 266 -7.69 -25.11 -0.66
N HIS A 267 -9.03 -25.16 -0.79
CA HIS A 267 -9.72 -25.12 -2.06
C HIS A 267 -10.16 -23.71 -2.49
N TYR A 268 -9.89 -22.69 -1.69
CA TYR A 268 -10.24 -21.32 -2.00
C TYR A 268 -8.98 -20.46 -2.19
N PRO A 269 -9.03 -19.43 -3.03
CA PRO A 269 -7.96 -18.45 -3.12
C PRO A 269 -7.67 -17.85 -1.75
N GLN A 270 -6.39 -17.73 -1.41
CA GLN A 270 -5.95 -17.13 -0.17
C GLN A 270 -5.76 -15.63 -0.38
N SER A 271 -6.27 -14.82 0.55
CA SER A 271 -5.95 -13.39 0.55
C SER A 271 -4.47 -13.19 0.86
N ILE A 272 -3.87 -12.19 0.23
CA ILE A 272 -2.52 -11.73 0.58
C ILE A 272 -2.66 -10.88 1.84
N GLU A 273 -2.19 -11.41 2.95
CA GLU A 273 -2.16 -10.70 4.22
C GLU A 273 -0.84 -9.94 4.38
N PRO A 274 -0.81 -8.83 5.11
CA PRO A 274 0.42 -8.08 5.34
C PRO A 274 1.46 -8.91 6.10
N LEU A 275 2.70 -8.90 5.65
CA LEU A 275 3.80 -9.54 6.35
C LEU A 275 4.10 -8.78 7.65
N LEU A 276 3.89 -9.43 8.79
CA LEU A 276 4.13 -8.85 10.11
C LEU A 276 5.60 -8.94 10.53
N ALA A 277 6.23 -10.08 10.23
CA ALA A 277 7.63 -10.34 10.55
C ALA A 277 8.18 -11.46 9.65
N SER A 278 9.50 -11.50 9.48
CA SER A 278 10.18 -12.60 8.79
C SER A 278 11.57 -12.85 9.34
N SER A 279 12.07 -14.06 9.10
CA SER A 279 13.44 -14.46 9.48
C SER A 279 13.96 -15.52 8.52
N VAL A 280 15.28 -15.50 8.30
CA VAL A 280 15.98 -16.59 7.60
C VAL A 280 15.93 -17.86 8.45
N VAL A 281 15.68 -19.00 7.79
CA VAL A 281 15.65 -20.31 8.42
C VAL A 281 16.92 -21.08 8.06
N PRO A 282 17.74 -21.50 9.04
CA PRO A 282 18.92 -22.31 8.80
C PRO A 282 18.60 -23.69 8.19
N ASP A 283 19.50 -24.14 7.32
CA ASP A 283 19.40 -25.46 6.70
C ASP A 283 19.66 -26.60 7.69
N LYS A 284 18.80 -27.61 7.65
CA LYS A 284 18.99 -28.90 8.34
C LYS A 284 19.15 -28.82 9.87
N VAL A 285 19.18 -27.64 10.45
CA VAL A 285 19.36 -27.44 11.89
C VAL A 285 18.09 -26.80 12.47
N PRO A 286 17.36 -27.48 13.38
CA PRO A 286 16.26 -26.88 14.10
C PRO A 286 16.71 -25.63 14.84
N THR A 287 16.13 -24.50 14.52
CA THR A 287 16.52 -23.21 15.08
C THR A 287 15.30 -22.48 15.62
N ARG A 288 15.45 -21.94 16.82
CA ARG A 288 14.39 -21.19 17.49
C ARG A 288 14.41 -19.74 17.04
N LEU A 289 13.43 -19.39 16.22
CA LEU A 289 13.19 -18.03 15.71
C LEU A 289 12.24 -17.31 16.66
N LYS A 290 12.46 -16.01 16.85
CA LYS A 290 11.63 -15.16 17.72
C LYS A 290 11.03 -14.03 16.91
N PHE A 291 9.71 -13.85 17.06
CA PHE A 291 8.97 -12.78 16.44
C PHE A 291 8.13 -12.06 17.49
N ARG A 292 7.99 -10.75 17.38
CA ARG A 292 7.02 -9.97 18.13
C ARG A 292 6.06 -9.34 17.13
N VAL A 293 4.78 -9.72 17.19
CA VAL A 293 3.78 -9.33 16.21
C VAL A 293 2.52 -8.85 16.89
N TRP A 294 1.84 -7.91 16.23
CA TRP A 294 0.50 -7.50 16.62
C TRP A 294 -0.53 -8.47 16.03
N LEU A 295 -1.45 -8.96 16.89
CA LEU A 295 -2.60 -9.76 16.48
C LEU A 295 -3.87 -9.16 17.09
N GLU A 296 -4.92 -9.09 16.28
CA GLU A 296 -6.26 -8.74 16.74
C GLU A 296 -6.96 -9.91 17.40
N ALA A 297 -7.89 -9.64 18.33
CA ALA A 297 -8.70 -10.69 18.95
C ALA A 297 -9.34 -11.59 17.88
N GLY A 298 -9.19 -12.89 18.04
CA GLY A 298 -9.64 -13.90 17.07
C GLY A 298 -8.65 -14.20 15.94
N GLN A 299 -7.58 -13.43 15.76
CA GLN A 299 -6.54 -13.75 14.79
C GLN A 299 -5.58 -14.82 15.32
N THR A 300 -5.08 -15.63 14.41
CA THR A 300 -4.01 -16.59 14.67
C THR A 300 -2.75 -16.18 13.91
N PRO A 301 -1.54 -16.47 14.41
CA PRO A 301 -0.37 -16.37 13.55
C PRO A 301 -0.45 -17.42 12.45
N ARG A 302 -0.19 -17.03 11.22
CA ARG A 302 0.01 -17.92 10.08
C ARG A 302 1.42 -17.80 9.58
N PHE A 303 1.95 -18.91 9.12
CA PHE A 303 3.33 -19.00 8.64
C PHE A 303 3.33 -19.15 7.12
N ILE A 304 4.15 -18.35 6.48
CA ILE A 304 4.28 -18.34 5.02
C ILE A 304 5.73 -18.55 4.61
N PHE A 305 5.93 -18.97 3.36
CA PHE A 305 7.23 -19.14 2.73
C PHE A 305 7.38 -18.11 1.60
N PRO A 306 7.76 -16.84 1.90
CA PRO A 306 7.71 -15.75 0.94
C PRO A 306 8.54 -15.96 -0.32
N ASN A 307 9.70 -16.63 -0.20
CA ASN A 307 10.57 -16.99 -1.32
C ASN A 307 10.50 -18.48 -1.68
N GLY A 308 9.41 -19.15 -1.32
CA GLY A 308 9.18 -20.56 -1.64
C GLY A 308 8.64 -20.80 -3.05
N PRO A 309 8.44 -22.07 -3.42
CA PRO A 309 7.81 -22.44 -4.67
C PRO A 309 6.44 -21.80 -4.83
N TYR A 310 6.15 -21.28 -6.01
CA TYR A 310 4.87 -20.63 -6.28
C TYR A 310 3.72 -21.65 -6.38
N GLU A 311 3.96 -22.81 -6.96
CA GLU A 311 2.98 -23.87 -7.13
C GLU A 311 3.58 -25.27 -6.92
N SER A 312 3.38 -25.82 -5.74
CA SER A 312 3.91 -27.15 -5.41
C SER A 312 3.24 -28.28 -6.18
N ARG A 313 2.02 -28.07 -6.72
CA ARG A 313 1.29 -29.11 -7.47
C ARG A 313 2.02 -29.52 -8.75
N ALA A 314 2.49 -28.55 -9.53
CA ALA A 314 3.24 -28.81 -10.75
C ALA A 314 4.57 -29.51 -10.43
N SER A 315 5.24 -29.08 -9.36
CA SER A 315 6.47 -29.69 -8.85
C SER A 315 6.23 -31.15 -8.47
N VAL A 316 5.18 -31.44 -7.70
CA VAL A 316 4.78 -32.80 -7.29
C VAL A 316 4.52 -33.71 -8.49
N ILE A 317 3.76 -33.23 -9.48
CA ILE A 317 3.48 -34.01 -10.70
C ILE A 317 4.76 -34.33 -11.46
N THR A 318 5.67 -33.38 -11.55
CA THR A 318 6.94 -33.55 -12.27
C THR A 318 7.87 -34.50 -11.53
N ILE A 319 7.97 -34.38 -10.19
CA ILE A 319 8.75 -35.30 -9.36
C ILE A 319 8.20 -36.73 -9.51
N ASN A 320 6.89 -36.91 -9.40
CA ASN A 320 6.26 -38.22 -9.58
C ASN A 320 6.59 -38.87 -10.93
N LYS A 321 6.66 -38.09 -12.01
CA LYS A 321 6.98 -38.62 -13.34
C LYS A 321 8.46 -38.94 -13.55
N ARG A 322 9.35 -38.07 -13.01
CA ARG A 322 10.79 -38.20 -13.28
C ARG A 322 11.52 -39.09 -12.29
N TYR A 323 11.04 -39.14 -11.04
CA TYR A 323 11.71 -39.76 -9.90
C TYR A 323 10.86 -40.88 -9.23
N GLU A 324 9.86 -41.42 -9.93
CA GLU A 324 8.92 -42.44 -9.42
C GLU A 324 9.62 -43.62 -8.76
N LYS A 325 10.77 -44.04 -9.30
CA LYS A 325 11.54 -45.18 -8.80
C LYS A 325 12.18 -44.98 -7.43
N GLU A 326 12.22 -43.75 -6.93
CA GLU A 326 12.81 -43.41 -5.65
C GLU A 326 11.82 -43.62 -4.49
N PHE A 327 10.53 -43.78 -4.78
CA PHE A 327 9.50 -43.90 -3.77
C PHE A 327 9.15 -45.37 -3.50
N SER A 328 8.90 -45.68 -2.22
CA SER A 328 8.57 -47.05 -1.78
C SER A 328 7.21 -47.55 -2.30
N THR A 329 6.31 -46.63 -2.62
CA THR A 329 4.97 -46.90 -3.20
C THR A 329 4.66 -45.89 -4.29
N PRO A 330 3.79 -46.23 -5.28
CA PRO A 330 3.37 -45.26 -6.29
C PRO A 330 2.79 -44.01 -5.65
N VAL A 331 3.30 -42.87 -6.07
CA VAL A 331 2.87 -41.56 -5.56
C VAL A 331 1.49 -41.27 -6.17
N GLY A 332 0.43 -41.43 -5.43
CA GLY A 332 -0.97 -41.29 -5.86
C GLY A 332 -1.34 -39.90 -6.44
N SER A 333 -2.62 -39.54 -6.37
CA SER A 333 -3.12 -38.24 -6.87
C SER A 333 -2.39 -37.03 -6.23
N SER A 334 -2.44 -35.86 -6.88
CA SER A 334 -1.65 -34.69 -6.53
C SER A 334 -1.66 -34.27 -5.03
N GLY A 335 -2.76 -34.48 -4.32
CA GLY A 335 -2.87 -34.21 -2.88
C GLY A 335 -2.11 -35.24 -2.04
N VAL A 336 -2.44 -36.49 -2.19
CA VAL A 336 -1.77 -37.59 -1.48
C VAL A 336 -0.31 -37.69 -1.89
N GLY A 337 0.00 -37.46 -3.17
CA GLY A 337 1.36 -37.41 -3.68
C GLY A 337 2.22 -36.35 -3.00
N ARG A 338 1.67 -35.16 -2.71
CA ARG A 338 2.39 -34.12 -1.97
C ARG A 338 2.75 -34.59 -0.55
N ALA A 339 1.78 -35.15 0.18
CA ALA A 339 2.04 -35.67 1.52
C ALA A 339 3.10 -36.78 1.51
N HIS A 340 3.12 -37.60 0.48
CA HIS A 340 4.09 -38.68 0.30
C HIS A 340 5.51 -38.08 0.05
N ILE A 341 5.65 -37.14 -0.89
CA ILE A 341 6.94 -36.49 -1.18
C ILE A 341 7.45 -35.69 0.01
N LEU A 342 6.59 -35.08 0.83
CA LEU A 342 6.99 -34.40 2.07
C LEU A 342 7.55 -35.37 3.13
N ARG A 343 7.16 -36.65 3.07
CA ARG A 343 7.61 -37.68 4.02
C ARG A 343 8.85 -38.45 3.55
N GLU A 344 8.86 -38.83 2.30
CA GLU A 344 9.85 -39.74 1.73
C GLU A 344 10.78 -39.11 0.69
N GLY A 345 10.37 -37.97 0.10
CA GLY A 345 11.14 -37.27 -0.90
C GLY A 345 11.84 -36.02 -0.38
N GLU A 346 12.47 -35.30 -1.30
CA GLU A 346 13.26 -34.11 -1.02
C GLU A 346 12.59 -32.81 -1.51
N LEU A 347 11.28 -32.64 -1.25
CA LEU A 347 10.58 -31.41 -1.58
C LEU A 347 11.15 -30.25 -0.74
N PRO A 348 11.64 -29.15 -1.35
CA PRO A 348 12.06 -27.96 -0.62
C PRO A 348 10.92 -27.37 0.20
N HIS A 349 11.08 -27.25 1.53
CA HIS A 349 10.06 -26.71 2.42
C HIS A 349 10.66 -26.22 3.75
N ILE A 350 9.88 -25.44 4.48
CA ILE A 350 10.19 -25.11 5.87
C ILE A 350 9.37 -26.02 6.79
N ARG A 351 10.04 -26.66 7.71
CA ARG A 351 9.45 -27.56 8.71
C ARG A 351 9.46 -26.87 10.07
N ILE A 352 8.28 -26.72 10.69
CA ILE A 352 8.11 -26.16 12.01
C ILE A 352 7.79 -27.29 13.00
N SER A 353 8.63 -27.47 14.02
CA SER A 353 8.50 -28.52 15.01
C SER A 353 7.82 -28.07 16.29
N GLU A 354 7.96 -26.79 16.63
CA GLU A 354 7.34 -26.19 17.81
C GLU A 354 6.94 -24.75 17.57
N ILE A 355 5.82 -24.35 18.15
CA ILE A 355 5.35 -22.97 18.19
C ILE A 355 4.94 -22.66 19.63
N VAL A 356 5.46 -21.57 20.18
CA VAL A 356 5.03 -21.01 21.47
C VAL A 356 4.47 -19.63 21.22
N ILE A 357 3.29 -19.34 21.77
CA ILE A 357 2.61 -18.05 21.67
C ILE A 357 2.41 -17.52 23.08
N GLN A 358 3.01 -16.37 23.38
CA GLN A 358 2.91 -15.73 24.68
C GLN A 358 2.47 -14.28 24.56
N GLY A 359 1.52 -13.86 25.38
CA GLY A 359 1.06 -12.48 25.40
C GLY A 359 -0.39 -12.31 25.89
N PRO A 360 -0.97 -11.13 25.71
CA PRO A 360 -0.30 -9.98 25.14
C PRO A 360 0.86 -9.50 26.00
N VAL A 361 1.93 -9.07 25.33
CA VAL A 361 3.11 -8.51 26.02
C VAL A 361 2.79 -7.07 26.38
N ALA A 362 2.86 -6.74 27.65
CA ALA A 362 2.76 -5.37 28.10
C ALA A 362 3.98 -4.59 27.59
N GLU A 363 3.78 -3.57 26.79
CA GLU A 363 4.82 -2.57 26.59
C GLU A 363 5.00 -1.78 27.89
N PRO A 364 6.22 -1.37 28.25
CA PRO A 364 6.43 -0.57 29.44
C PRO A 364 5.51 0.66 29.42
N SER A 365 4.85 0.96 30.53
CA SER A 365 4.08 2.20 30.73
C SER A 365 5.02 3.38 30.41
N GLY A 366 4.62 4.23 29.45
CA GLY A 366 5.48 5.28 28.92
C GLY A 366 6.06 4.97 27.55
N GLY A 367 5.43 4.09 26.78
CA GLY A 367 5.77 3.80 25.38
C GLY A 367 5.78 5.05 24.49
N ALA A 368 6.38 4.92 23.32
CA ALA A 368 6.49 6.04 22.35
C ALA A 368 5.14 6.70 22.05
N GLU A 369 4.06 5.92 22.00
CA GLU A 369 2.70 6.40 21.79
C GLU A 369 2.17 7.25 22.94
N GLU A 370 2.43 6.85 24.16
CA GLU A 370 2.05 7.62 25.36
C GLU A 370 2.73 8.99 25.36
N VAL A 371 4.04 9.01 25.04
CA VAL A 371 4.82 10.24 24.92
C VAL A 371 4.35 11.11 23.76
N ALA A 372 4.04 10.51 22.61
CA ALA A 372 3.58 11.24 21.43
C ALA A 372 2.24 11.93 21.65
N VAL A 373 1.32 11.27 22.40
CA VAL A 373 -0.04 11.76 22.64
C VAL A 373 -0.12 12.68 23.85
N PHE A 374 0.48 12.29 24.97
CA PHE A 374 0.33 12.99 26.25
C PHE A 374 1.59 13.78 26.68
N GLY A 375 2.69 13.65 25.96
CA GLY A 375 3.97 14.29 26.30
C GLY A 375 4.90 13.39 27.11
N PRO A 376 6.11 13.87 27.40
CA PRO A 376 7.19 13.07 28.01
C PRO A 376 6.84 12.46 29.37
N ASP A 377 5.95 13.11 30.12
CA ASP A 377 5.55 12.65 31.46
C ASP A 377 4.35 11.66 31.42
N GLY A 378 3.87 11.29 30.21
CA GLY A 378 2.69 10.47 30.03
C GLY A 378 1.38 11.18 30.44
N PHE A 379 0.30 10.41 30.59
CA PHE A 379 -1.00 10.94 30.97
C PHE A 379 -1.02 11.44 32.43
N GLN A 380 -1.49 12.69 32.61
CA GLN A 380 -1.65 13.33 33.92
C GLN A 380 -3.10 13.85 34.06
N ALA A 381 -3.83 13.34 35.05
CA ALA A 381 -5.25 13.65 35.23
C ALA A 381 -5.51 15.15 35.44
N GLU A 382 -4.62 15.83 36.16
CA GLU A 382 -4.68 17.27 36.46
C GLU A 382 -4.44 18.14 35.23
N ARG A 383 -3.76 17.61 34.22
CA ARG A 383 -3.41 18.30 32.98
C ARG A 383 -4.12 17.74 31.76
N ALA A 384 -5.11 16.85 31.98
CA ALA A 384 -5.74 16.10 30.89
C ALA A 384 -6.27 16.99 29.76
N LEU A 385 -6.96 18.09 30.07
CA LEU A 385 -7.47 19.00 29.05
C LEU A 385 -6.35 19.71 28.28
N ASP A 386 -5.26 20.11 28.95
CA ASP A 386 -4.12 20.73 28.28
C ASP A 386 -3.44 19.75 27.34
N GLN A 387 -3.27 18.50 27.77
CA GLN A 387 -2.71 17.42 26.93
C GLN A 387 -3.58 17.10 25.73
N LEU A 388 -4.91 17.02 25.92
CA LEU A 388 -5.87 16.83 24.84
C LEU A 388 -5.87 18.00 23.85
N PHE A 389 -5.78 19.24 24.32
CA PHE A 389 -5.70 20.40 23.45
C PHE A 389 -4.37 20.46 22.68
N ALA A 390 -3.27 20.09 23.32
CA ALA A 390 -1.97 20.00 22.65
C ALA A 390 -2.00 18.95 21.52
N PHE A 391 -2.55 17.77 21.80
CA PHE A 391 -2.74 16.74 20.80
C PHE A 391 -3.68 17.18 19.67
N ALA A 392 -4.83 17.79 20.01
CA ALA A 392 -5.79 18.30 19.03
C ALA A 392 -5.20 19.38 18.12
N ALA A 393 -4.33 20.26 18.64
CA ALA A 393 -3.65 21.27 17.83
C ALA A 393 -2.73 20.63 16.78
N LYS A 394 -2.01 19.56 17.14
CA LYS A 394 -1.21 18.76 16.18
C LYS A 394 -2.11 18.06 15.18
N ALA A 395 -3.19 17.41 15.65
CA ALA A 395 -4.14 16.69 14.81
C ALA A 395 -4.85 17.61 13.80
N TYR A 396 -5.19 18.82 14.21
CA TYR A 396 -5.86 19.84 13.36
C TYR A 396 -4.88 20.72 12.58
N ARG A 397 -3.56 20.53 12.82
CA ARG A 397 -2.47 21.17 12.06
C ARG A 397 -2.48 22.70 12.15
N ARG A 398 -3.10 23.24 13.18
CA ARG A 398 -3.23 24.68 13.49
C ARG A 398 -3.53 24.93 14.97
N PRO A 399 -3.33 26.14 15.48
CA PRO A 399 -3.81 26.52 16.81
C PRO A 399 -5.33 26.30 16.93
N LEU A 400 -5.75 25.85 18.12
CA LEU A 400 -7.16 25.62 18.38
C LEU A 400 -7.91 26.93 18.62
N GLN A 401 -9.09 27.02 18.04
CA GLN A 401 -10.10 28.02 18.35
C GLN A 401 -11.00 27.54 19.51
N ASP A 402 -11.80 28.42 20.10
CA ASP A 402 -12.72 28.05 21.17
C ASP A 402 -13.76 27.02 20.70
N ALA A 403 -14.20 27.14 19.45
CA ALA A 403 -15.09 26.17 18.82
C ALA A 403 -14.48 24.75 18.73
N ASP A 404 -13.16 24.62 18.65
CA ASP A 404 -12.48 23.31 18.66
C ASP A 404 -12.38 22.75 20.08
N ARG A 405 -12.12 23.63 21.07
CA ARG A 405 -11.92 23.24 22.48
C ARG A 405 -13.22 22.82 23.18
N ALA A 406 -14.33 23.49 22.86
CA ALA A 406 -15.59 23.27 23.52
C ALA A 406 -16.11 21.81 23.44
N PRO A 407 -16.17 21.15 22.27
CA PRO A 407 -16.62 19.76 22.19
C PRO A 407 -15.68 18.78 22.89
N ILE A 408 -14.35 19.02 22.86
CA ILE A 408 -13.35 18.18 23.55
C ILE A 408 -13.57 18.26 25.07
N ARG A 409 -13.65 19.48 25.61
CA ARG A 409 -13.95 19.72 27.02
C ARG A 409 -15.27 19.06 27.43
N LYS A 410 -16.33 19.29 26.66
CA LYS A 410 -17.67 18.73 26.94
C LYS A 410 -17.63 17.19 26.98
N MET A 411 -16.90 16.55 26.09
CA MET A 411 -16.77 15.09 26.09
C MET A 411 -16.05 14.61 27.35
N TYR A 412 -14.91 15.20 27.68
CA TYR A 412 -14.12 14.83 28.84
C TYR A 412 -14.93 14.99 30.15
N GLU A 413 -15.56 16.14 30.35
CA GLU A 413 -16.40 16.45 31.53
C GLU A 413 -17.61 15.52 31.61
N LYS A 414 -18.27 15.24 30.49
CA LYS A 414 -19.42 14.29 30.43
C LYS A 414 -18.99 12.90 30.91
N ARG A 415 -17.84 12.38 30.42
CA ARG A 415 -17.35 11.06 30.82
C ARG A 415 -17.00 11.00 32.31
N LEU A 416 -16.42 12.08 32.86
CA LEU A 416 -16.18 12.18 34.30
C LEU A 416 -17.50 12.19 35.11
N ALA A 417 -18.51 12.90 34.66
CA ALA A 417 -19.84 12.91 35.29
C ALA A 417 -20.50 11.52 35.26
N GLU A 418 -20.22 10.72 34.21
CA GLU A 418 -20.62 9.31 34.10
C GLU A 418 -19.73 8.36 34.92
N LYS A 419 -18.85 8.88 35.79
CA LYS A 419 -17.92 8.15 36.65
C LYS A 419 -16.87 7.34 35.92
N ALA A 420 -16.54 7.67 34.67
CA ALA A 420 -15.37 7.10 34.00
C ALA A 420 -14.07 7.56 34.69
N ALA A 421 -13.09 6.71 34.71
CA ALA A 421 -11.75 7.09 35.18
C ALA A 421 -11.19 8.23 34.28
N PRO A 422 -10.41 9.18 34.84
CA PRO A 422 -9.89 10.33 34.07
C PRO A 422 -9.15 9.92 32.79
N ARG A 423 -8.35 8.85 32.84
CA ARG A 423 -7.66 8.31 31.67
C ARG A 423 -8.65 7.83 30.60
N GLN A 424 -9.69 7.08 30.99
CA GLN A 424 -10.71 6.62 30.04
C GLN A 424 -11.48 7.79 29.42
N ALA A 425 -11.81 8.81 30.21
CA ALA A 425 -12.42 10.04 29.71
C ALA A 425 -11.52 10.75 28.66
N ALA A 426 -10.20 10.74 28.88
CA ALA A 426 -9.23 11.27 27.94
C ALA A 426 -9.15 10.42 26.65
N LEU A 427 -9.14 9.08 26.76
CA LEU A 427 -9.15 8.20 25.59
C LEU A 427 -10.41 8.39 24.73
N ASP A 428 -11.58 8.52 25.35
CA ASP A 428 -12.83 8.79 24.62
C ASP A 428 -12.80 10.18 23.94
N SER A 429 -12.15 11.15 24.56
CA SER A 429 -11.94 12.48 23.97
C SER A 429 -10.95 12.45 22.79
N LEU A 430 -9.90 11.61 22.83
CA LEU A 430 -9.02 11.37 21.68
C LEU A 430 -9.78 10.79 20.50
N LYS A 431 -10.68 9.83 20.72
CA LYS A 431 -11.53 9.27 19.65
C LYS A 431 -12.39 10.36 19.00
N LEU A 432 -12.97 11.27 19.81
CA LEU A 432 -13.72 12.42 19.30
C LEU A 432 -12.82 13.31 18.41
N ILE A 433 -11.59 13.61 18.85
CA ILE A 433 -10.64 14.43 18.09
C ILE A 433 -10.36 13.79 16.73
N LEU A 434 -10.08 12.47 16.70
CA LEU A 434 -9.76 11.72 15.49
C LEU A 434 -10.95 11.50 14.53
N CYS A 435 -12.17 11.74 14.99
CA CYS A 435 -13.39 11.68 14.16
C CYS A 435 -13.92 13.06 13.77
N SER A 436 -13.26 14.14 14.22
CA SER A 436 -13.74 15.49 13.95
C SER A 436 -13.49 15.92 12.50
N PRO A 437 -14.35 16.79 11.93
CA PRO A 437 -14.07 17.37 10.60
C PRO A 437 -12.72 18.09 10.52
N SER A 438 -12.29 18.78 11.61
CA SER A 438 -11.00 19.47 11.67
C SER A 438 -9.80 18.52 11.54
N PHE A 439 -9.97 17.24 11.91
CA PHE A 439 -8.97 16.20 11.69
C PHE A 439 -9.08 15.59 10.29
N LEU A 440 -10.30 15.16 9.90
CA LEU A 440 -10.54 14.37 8.70
C LEU A 440 -10.37 15.16 7.40
N TYR A 441 -10.57 16.49 7.46
CA TYR A 441 -10.53 17.33 6.26
C TYR A 441 -9.35 18.31 6.29
N LEU A 442 -8.82 18.57 5.10
CA LEU A 442 -7.88 19.65 4.85
C LEU A 442 -8.70 20.88 4.45
N SER A 443 -8.81 21.82 5.36
CA SER A 443 -9.49 23.09 5.15
C SER A 443 -8.48 24.10 4.62
N GLU A 444 -8.80 24.71 3.49
CA GLU A 444 -8.03 25.79 2.92
C GLU A 444 -8.96 27.01 2.83
N VAL A 445 -8.99 27.79 3.91
CA VAL A 445 -9.81 28.99 3.96
C VAL A 445 -9.03 30.15 3.33
N THR A 446 -9.49 30.60 2.16
CA THR A 446 -9.08 31.88 1.61
C THR A 446 -10.12 32.93 1.98
N LYS A 447 -9.67 34.08 2.48
CA LYS A 447 -10.57 35.23 2.65
C LYS A 447 -11.04 35.70 1.28
N GLU A 448 -12.26 36.21 1.22
CA GLU A 448 -12.81 36.73 -0.02
C GLU A 448 -11.87 37.79 -0.63
N GLY A 449 -11.43 37.54 -1.86
CA GLY A 449 -10.45 38.39 -2.55
C GLY A 449 -8.97 38.08 -2.29
N GLU A 450 -8.62 37.17 -1.38
CA GLU A 450 -7.23 36.74 -1.17
C GLU A 450 -6.89 35.53 -2.07
N ARG A 451 -5.74 35.59 -2.72
CA ARG A 451 -5.21 34.52 -3.58
C ARG A 451 -4.22 33.62 -2.86
N ARG A 452 -3.73 34.01 -1.68
CA ARG A 452 -2.71 33.28 -0.93
C ARG A 452 -3.35 32.51 0.21
N LEU A 453 -2.89 31.28 0.40
CA LEU A 453 -3.27 30.48 1.57
C LEU A 453 -2.78 31.15 2.85
N GLN A 454 -3.54 30.97 3.91
CA GLN A 454 -3.08 31.33 5.25
C GLN A 454 -1.85 30.50 5.64
N PRO A 455 -0.95 31.00 6.49
CA PRO A 455 0.31 30.32 6.80
C PRO A 455 0.17 28.86 7.25
N TYR A 456 -0.80 28.54 8.10
CA TYR A 456 -1.05 27.16 8.55
C TYR A 456 -1.63 26.26 7.47
N ASP A 457 -2.49 26.80 6.60
CA ASP A 457 -3.04 26.07 5.46
C ASP A 457 -1.92 25.78 4.44
N LEU A 458 -1.01 26.73 4.23
CA LEU A 458 0.16 26.55 3.39
C LEU A 458 1.11 25.49 3.95
N SER A 459 1.39 25.52 5.26
CA SER A 459 2.22 24.49 5.92
C SER A 459 1.63 23.11 5.77
N THR A 460 0.32 22.98 5.95
CA THR A 460 -0.43 21.73 5.78
C THR A 460 -0.35 21.25 4.33
N ARG A 461 -0.60 22.13 3.35
CA ARG A 461 -0.51 21.79 1.93
C ARG A 461 0.87 21.30 1.54
N LEU A 462 1.93 21.97 1.97
CA LEU A 462 3.31 21.58 1.70
C LEU A 462 3.64 20.20 2.27
N ALA A 463 3.29 19.96 3.54
CA ALA A 463 3.57 18.70 4.21
C ALA A 463 2.82 17.53 3.54
N TYR A 464 1.54 17.67 3.28
CA TYR A 464 0.78 16.60 2.61
C TYR A 464 1.17 16.42 1.15
N ALA A 465 1.55 17.47 0.44
CA ALA A 465 2.02 17.35 -0.93
C ALA A 465 3.36 16.60 -1.02
N LEU A 466 4.32 16.90 -0.14
CA LEU A 466 5.69 16.38 -0.22
C LEU A 466 5.94 15.16 0.66
N TRP A 467 5.19 14.98 1.76
CA TRP A 467 5.39 13.90 2.72
C TRP A 467 4.18 12.97 2.86
N ALA A 468 2.99 13.43 2.46
CA ALA A 468 1.71 12.78 2.75
C ALA A 468 1.46 12.58 4.26
N THR A 469 2.02 13.48 5.10
CA THR A 469 1.93 13.48 6.57
C THR A 469 1.61 14.90 7.07
N PRO A 470 1.22 15.08 8.34
CA PRO A 470 1.09 16.40 8.94
C PRO A 470 2.42 17.18 8.92
N PRO A 471 2.34 18.53 8.98
CA PRO A 471 3.53 19.37 9.12
C PRO A 471 4.28 19.06 10.43
N ASP A 472 5.61 19.11 10.38
CA ASP A 472 6.45 19.03 11.57
C ASP A 472 6.54 20.37 12.32
N ASP A 473 7.14 20.33 13.51
CA ASP A 473 7.26 21.50 14.39
C ASP A 473 7.98 22.67 13.71
N ALA A 474 8.97 22.39 12.85
CA ALA A 474 9.73 23.44 12.14
C ALA A 474 8.84 24.16 11.12
N LEU A 475 8.01 23.42 10.39
CA LEU A 475 7.09 23.98 9.41
C LEU A 475 5.93 24.74 10.09
N VAL A 476 5.43 24.20 11.23
CA VAL A 476 4.43 24.87 12.07
C VAL A 476 4.99 26.18 12.66
N ALA A 477 6.25 26.19 13.12
CA ALA A 477 6.89 27.39 13.63
C ALA A 477 7.07 28.46 12.54
N ALA A 478 7.45 28.07 11.32
CA ALA A 478 7.52 28.98 10.18
C ALA A 478 6.14 29.59 9.83
N ALA A 479 5.08 28.77 9.93
CA ALA A 479 3.72 29.27 9.75
C ALA A 479 3.30 30.24 10.88
N ALA A 480 3.59 29.90 12.13
CA ALA A 480 3.27 30.71 13.31
C ALA A 480 3.93 32.09 13.26
N SER A 481 5.16 32.17 12.75
CA SER A 481 5.88 33.46 12.60
C SER A 481 5.39 34.32 11.41
N GLY A 482 4.49 33.79 10.57
CA GLY A 482 4.03 34.41 9.32
C GLY A 482 5.05 34.37 8.18
N LYS A 483 6.30 33.96 8.44
CA LYS A 483 7.39 33.97 7.45
C LYS A 483 7.22 32.97 6.34
N LEU A 484 6.42 31.91 6.55
CA LEU A 484 6.21 30.87 5.54
C LEU A 484 5.63 31.41 4.22
N THR A 485 4.99 32.59 4.24
CA THR A 485 4.48 33.26 3.03
C THR A 485 5.52 34.13 2.30
N GLU A 486 6.71 34.25 2.86
CA GLU A 486 7.85 34.95 2.23
C GLU A 486 8.58 33.96 1.29
N ASP A 487 8.91 34.40 0.08
CA ASP A 487 9.49 33.51 -0.96
C ASP A 487 10.79 32.82 -0.50
N ALA A 488 11.64 33.52 0.26
CA ALA A 488 12.91 32.99 0.75
C ALA A 488 12.69 31.87 1.78
N GLU A 489 11.79 32.08 2.74
CA GLU A 489 11.47 31.06 3.75
C GLU A 489 10.70 29.90 3.12
N LEU A 490 9.77 30.18 2.22
CA LEU A 490 9.04 29.15 1.48
C LEU A 490 10.00 28.24 0.71
N LYS A 491 10.95 28.82 -0.02
CA LYS A 491 11.97 28.03 -0.74
C LYS A 491 12.81 27.21 0.24
N ARG A 492 13.27 27.79 1.34
CA ARG A 492 14.07 27.10 2.35
C ARG A 492 13.33 25.88 2.92
N GLN A 493 12.04 26.03 3.23
CA GLN A 493 11.22 24.92 3.72
C GLN A 493 11.00 23.86 2.65
N ILE A 494 10.74 24.23 1.40
CA ILE A 494 10.61 23.28 0.29
C ILE A 494 11.90 22.47 0.12
N ASP A 495 13.06 23.13 0.08
CA ASP A 495 14.36 22.45 -0.05
C ASP A 495 14.59 21.46 1.11
N ARG A 496 14.23 21.84 2.34
CA ARG A 496 14.32 20.97 3.52
C ARG A 496 13.37 19.76 3.40
N LEU A 497 12.12 19.98 2.98
CA LEU A 497 11.13 18.93 2.83
C LEU A 497 11.54 17.91 1.75
N LEU A 498 12.14 18.39 0.67
CA LEU A 498 12.65 17.53 -0.41
C LEU A 498 13.89 16.73 -0.01
N ALA A 499 14.70 17.25 0.92
CA ALA A 499 15.90 16.57 1.42
C ALA A 499 15.59 15.50 2.50
N ASP A 500 14.39 15.51 3.07
CA ASP A 500 13.95 14.58 4.12
C ASP A 500 13.49 13.25 3.52
N GLU A 501 13.77 12.12 4.19
CA GLU A 501 13.36 10.79 3.73
C GLU A 501 11.83 10.63 3.60
N ARG A 502 11.04 11.43 4.33
CA ARG A 502 9.56 11.46 4.20
C ARG A 502 9.09 11.87 2.81
N VAL A 503 9.95 12.45 1.96
CA VAL A 503 9.65 12.72 0.55
C VAL A 503 9.27 11.45 -0.23
N ASN A 504 9.63 10.28 0.29
CA ASN A 504 9.19 9.00 -0.24
C ASN A 504 7.65 8.86 -0.25
N GLY A 505 6.95 9.55 0.64
CA GLY A 505 5.50 9.66 0.62
C GLY A 505 4.97 10.29 -0.68
N PHE A 506 5.63 11.36 -1.15
CA PHE A 506 5.34 11.97 -2.45
C PHE A 506 5.73 11.04 -3.60
N VAL A 507 6.96 10.54 -3.62
CA VAL A 507 7.46 9.69 -4.71
C VAL A 507 6.53 8.50 -4.92
N ASN A 508 6.19 7.78 -3.86
CA ASN A 508 5.32 6.61 -3.93
C ASN A 508 3.91 6.97 -4.41
N GLY A 509 3.27 7.95 -3.76
CA GLY A 509 1.91 8.34 -4.10
C GLY A 509 1.78 8.98 -5.50
N PHE A 510 2.80 9.75 -5.91
CA PHE A 510 2.81 10.36 -7.23
C PHE A 510 3.01 9.33 -8.34
N LEU A 511 3.96 8.42 -8.20
CA LEU A 511 4.21 7.37 -9.19
C LEU A 511 3.07 6.35 -9.25
N ASP A 512 2.50 5.99 -8.10
CA ASP A 512 1.33 5.13 -8.02
C ASP A 512 0.12 5.75 -8.75
N SER A 513 0.06 7.08 -8.81
CA SER A 513 -0.98 7.82 -9.50
C SER A 513 -0.62 8.11 -10.96
N TRP A 514 0.53 8.73 -11.21
CA TRP A 514 0.95 9.19 -12.54
C TRP A 514 1.20 8.04 -13.52
N LEU A 515 1.91 6.99 -13.08
CA LEU A 515 2.23 5.81 -13.88
C LEU A 515 1.26 4.65 -13.64
N ASN A 516 0.21 4.87 -12.85
CA ASN A 516 -0.77 3.85 -12.45
C ASN A 516 -0.14 2.60 -11.78
N LEU A 517 0.99 2.76 -11.09
CA LEU A 517 1.71 1.63 -10.48
C LEU A 517 0.93 0.96 -9.35
N ARG A 518 -0.14 1.60 -8.82
CA ARG A 518 -1.02 0.96 -7.83
C ARG A 518 -1.75 -0.26 -8.41
N ASP A 519 -2.05 -0.23 -9.71
CA ASP A 519 -2.75 -1.32 -10.41
C ASP A 519 -1.79 -2.37 -10.98
N LEU A 520 -0.49 -2.26 -10.72
CA LEU A 520 0.47 -3.26 -11.13
C LEU A 520 0.15 -4.61 -10.46
N GLY A 521 -0.11 -5.61 -11.28
CA GLY A 521 -0.62 -6.92 -10.86
C GLY A 521 -2.14 -7.08 -10.98
N GLY A 522 -2.89 -6.03 -11.32
CA GLY A 522 -4.34 -6.11 -11.55
C GLY A 522 -4.71 -6.91 -12.81
N MET A 523 -3.88 -6.83 -13.85
CA MET A 523 -3.94 -7.68 -15.04
C MET A 523 -2.57 -8.34 -15.26
N PRO A 524 -2.25 -9.40 -14.48
CA PRO A 524 -0.95 -10.02 -14.56
C PRO A 524 -0.78 -10.82 -15.87
N PRO A 525 0.45 -10.97 -16.37
CA PRO A 525 0.71 -11.72 -17.60
C PRO A 525 0.32 -13.21 -17.44
N PRO A 526 0.05 -13.94 -18.56
CA PRO A 526 -0.28 -15.36 -18.51
C PRO A 526 0.79 -16.15 -17.75
N ARG A 527 0.35 -16.98 -16.80
CA ARG A 527 1.22 -17.69 -15.88
C ARG A 527 2.07 -18.75 -16.57
N GLU A 528 1.52 -19.40 -17.57
CA GLU A 528 2.18 -20.47 -18.31
C GLU A 528 3.46 -19.99 -19.00
N THR A 529 3.48 -18.76 -19.46
CA THR A 529 4.59 -18.15 -20.18
C THR A 529 5.48 -17.24 -19.32
N ASN A 530 4.97 -16.80 -18.14
CA ASN A 530 5.64 -15.80 -17.31
C ASN A 530 5.79 -16.24 -15.83
N ARG A 531 6.22 -17.48 -15.61
CA ARG A 531 6.35 -18.06 -14.25
C ARG A 531 7.23 -17.22 -13.33
N ALA A 532 8.33 -16.64 -13.83
CA ALA A 532 9.24 -15.80 -13.06
C ALA A 532 8.55 -14.53 -12.47
N TYR A 533 7.56 -13.98 -13.18
CA TYR A 533 6.80 -12.83 -12.70
C TYR A 533 6.18 -13.10 -11.33
N TYR A 534 5.67 -14.31 -11.12
CA TYR A 534 5.00 -14.71 -9.89
C TYR A 534 5.97 -15.26 -8.83
N ALA A 535 6.88 -16.14 -9.27
CA ALA A 535 7.78 -16.85 -8.37
C ALA A 535 8.81 -15.93 -7.70
N GLU A 536 9.21 -14.85 -8.37
CA GLU A 536 10.28 -13.97 -7.90
C GLU A 536 9.76 -12.63 -7.36
N ASP A 537 8.44 -12.46 -7.21
CA ASP A 537 7.82 -11.17 -6.81
C ASP A 537 8.36 -9.98 -7.65
N LEU A 538 8.39 -10.16 -8.95
CA LEU A 538 8.84 -9.11 -9.89
C LEU A 538 8.07 -7.80 -9.75
N PRO A 539 6.74 -7.76 -9.47
CA PRO A 539 6.02 -6.50 -9.29
C PRO A 539 6.64 -5.56 -8.26
N THR A 540 7.10 -6.09 -7.13
CA THR A 540 7.79 -5.29 -6.10
C THR A 540 9.11 -4.73 -6.61
N SER A 541 9.92 -5.55 -7.29
CA SER A 541 11.17 -5.09 -7.91
C SER A 541 10.92 -4.03 -8.99
N MET A 542 9.91 -4.21 -9.84
CA MET A 542 9.52 -3.27 -10.89
C MET A 542 9.08 -1.91 -10.31
N LYS A 543 8.27 -1.89 -9.25
CA LYS A 543 7.90 -0.65 -8.56
C LYS A 543 9.11 0.04 -7.95
N THR A 544 10.00 -0.73 -7.34
CA THR A 544 11.21 -0.20 -6.70
C THR A 544 12.17 0.44 -7.71
N GLU A 545 12.34 -0.16 -8.88
CA GLU A 545 13.10 0.43 -9.99
C GLU A 545 12.60 1.83 -10.33
N ALA A 546 11.30 1.97 -10.63
CA ALA A 546 10.71 3.24 -11.01
C ALA A 546 10.84 4.30 -9.88
N ARG A 547 10.70 3.88 -8.63
CA ARG A 547 10.84 4.76 -7.45
C ARG A 547 12.27 5.25 -7.27
N LEU A 548 13.26 4.37 -7.33
CA LEU A 548 14.67 4.74 -7.19
C LEU A 548 15.12 5.69 -8.31
N PHE A 549 14.70 5.42 -9.53
CA PHE A 549 14.99 6.29 -10.66
C PHE A 549 14.38 7.69 -10.50
N PHE A 550 13.10 7.77 -10.11
CA PHE A 550 12.44 9.04 -9.87
C PHE A 550 13.06 9.80 -8.70
N GLN A 551 13.42 9.10 -7.63
CA GLN A 551 14.13 9.69 -6.48
C GLN A 551 15.46 10.31 -6.88
N GLU A 552 16.23 9.65 -7.74
CA GLU A 552 17.49 10.19 -8.24
C GLU A 552 17.25 11.47 -9.06
N VAL A 553 16.31 11.44 -10.01
CA VAL A 553 15.97 12.64 -10.81
C VAL A 553 15.55 13.80 -9.91
N LEU A 554 14.75 13.54 -8.88
CA LEU A 554 14.30 14.54 -7.93
C LEU A 554 15.44 15.07 -7.06
N LYS A 555 16.26 14.19 -6.48
CA LYS A 555 17.34 14.53 -5.56
C LYS A 555 18.47 15.27 -6.24
N GLU A 556 18.86 14.82 -7.41
CA GLU A 556 19.95 15.41 -8.19
C GLU A 556 19.46 16.57 -9.10
N ASN A 557 18.16 16.91 -9.04
CA ASN A 557 17.50 17.93 -9.85
C ASN A 557 17.83 17.78 -11.36
N LEU A 558 17.74 16.55 -11.85
CA LEU A 558 18.04 16.23 -13.25
C LEU A 558 16.95 16.75 -14.19
N PRO A 559 17.28 17.00 -15.46
CA PRO A 559 16.30 17.41 -16.46
C PRO A 559 15.15 16.38 -16.60
N VAL A 560 13.91 16.85 -16.74
CA VAL A 560 12.73 15.98 -16.93
C VAL A 560 12.81 15.10 -18.20
N THR A 561 13.68 15.45 -19.14
CA THR A 561 13.98 14.62 -20.32
C THR A 561 14.55 13.25 -19.94
N GLN A 562 15.13 13.10 -18.74
CA GLN A 562 15.57 11.82 -18.21
C GLN A 562 14.42 10.81 -18.08
N PHE A 563 13.19 11.27 -17.87
CA PHE A 563 12.02 10.38 -17.86
C PHE A 563 11.73 9.73 -19.21
N LEU A 564 12.15 10.35 -20.30
CA LEU A 564 11.97 9.81 -21.65
C LEU A 564 13.24 9.12 -22.16
N HIS A 565 14.41 9.63 -21.79
CA HIS A 565 15.69 9.12 -22.27
C HIS A 565 16.75 9.19 -21.16
N ALA A 566 17.10 8.05 -20.63
CA ALA A 566 18.18 7.88 -19.66
C ALA A 566 19.09 6.74 -20.09
N ASP A 567 20.37 6.88 -19.74
CA ASP A 567 21.42 5.89 -20.04
C ASP A 567 21.66 4.91 -18.88
N HIS A 568 20.77 4.90 -17.90
CA HIS A 568 20.87 4.06 -16.71
C HIS A 568 19.50 3.69 -16.15
N THR A 569 19.48 2.66 -15.30
CA THR A 569 18.35 2.27 -14.46
C THR A 569 18.83 1.67 -13.15
N PHE A 570 17.89 1.24 -12.28
CA PHE A 570 18.15 0.57 -11.01
C PHE A 570 17.57 -0.83 -11.05
N VAL A 571 18.39 -1.85 -10.82
CA VAL A 571 17.94 -3.24 -10.87
C VAL A 571 18.45 -4.02 -9.66
N ASP A 572 17.61 -4.94 -9.19
CA ASP A 572 18.03 -6.07 -8.38
C ASP A 572 18.41 -7.26 -9.29
N LYS A 573 18.76 -8.40 -8.69
CA LYS A 573 19.10 -9.63 -9.42
C LYS A 573 17.96 -10.10 -10.34
N LYS A 574 16.71 -9.94 -9.89
CA LYS A 574 15.51 -10.40 -10.60
C LYS A 574 15.26 -9.57 -11.87
N LEU A 575 15.32 -8.25 -11.74
CA LEU A 575 15.19 -7.34 -12.89
C LEU A 575 16.38 -7.42 -13.83
N ALA A 576 17.61 -7.59 -13.31
CA ALA A 576 18.78 -7.78 -14.15
C ALA A 576 18.64 -9.02 -15.04
N LYS A 577 18.10 -10.11 -14.50
CA LYS A 577 17.76 -11.32 -15.26
C LYS A 577 16.64 -11.09 -16.28
N LEU A 578 15.56 -10.40 -15.87
CA LEU A 578 14.45 -10.06 -16.77
C LEU A 578 14.92 -9.20 -17.95
N TYR A 579 15.87 -8.31 -17.70
CA TYR A 579 16.42 -7.38 -18.71
C TYR A 579 17.58 -7.96 -19.50
N ASP A 580 18.01 -9.16 -19.18
CA ASP A 580 19.19 -9.82 -19.80
C ASP A 580 20.46 -8.95 -19.67
N LEU A 581 20.65 -8.36 -18.48
CA LEU A 581 21.79 -7.48 -18.22
C LEU A 581 23.01 -8.27 -17.74
N PRO A 582 24.23 -7.95 -18.23
CA PRO A 582 25.44 -8.64 -17.82
C PRO A 582 25.78 -8.43 -16.34
N GLU A 583 26.07 -9.49 -15.61
CA GLU A 583 26.38 -9.49 -14.16
C GLU A 583 27.57 -8.57 -13.78
N LYS A 584 28.49 -8.31 -14.69
CA LYS A 584 29.75 -7.58 -14.42
C LYS A 584 29.60 -6.06 -14.24
N LYS A 585 28.42 -5.46 -14.51
CA LYS A 585 28.24 -3.99 -14.53
C LYS A 585 27.70 -3.37 -13.23
N THR A 586 27.75 -4.08 -12.09
CA THR A 586 26.87 -3.74 -10.98
C THR A 586 27.58 -3.42 -9.66
N LEU A 587 27.51 -2.13 -9.22
CA LEU A 587 27.83 -1.69 -7.87
C LEU A 587 26.64 -1.98 -6.94
N ARG A 588 26.88 -2.52 -5.74
CA ARG A 588 25.83 -2.86 -4.75
C ARG A 588 25.26 -1.59 -4.11
N LEU A 589 23.93 -1.43 -4.13
CA LEU A 589 23.15 -0.55 -3.24
C LEU A 589 22.68 -1.33 -2.01
N ALA A 590 22.36 -0.61 -0.92
CA ALA A 590 22.06 -1.20 0.39
C ALA A 590 20.92 -2.24 0.37
N ASP A 591 19.92 -2.10 -0.51
CA ASP A 591 18.73 -2.96 -0.59
C ASP A 591 18.79 -4.01 -1.71
N GLY A 592 20.00 -4.37 -2.17
CA GLY A 592 20.17 -5.31 -3.28
C GLY A 592 19.94 -4.71 -4.67
N PHE A 593 19.42 -3.48 -4.76
CA PHE A 593 19.35 -2.71 -6.01
C PHE A 593 20.68 -2.04 -6.34
N ARG A 594 20.92 -1.87 -7.63
CA ARG A 594 22.17 -1.29 -8.16
C ARG A 594 21.86 -0.45 -9.39
N LYS A 595 22.55 0.69 -9.48
CA LYS A 595 22.54 1.51 -10.69
C LYS A 595 23.34 0.81 -11.78
N VAL A 596 22.74 0.62 -12.96
CA VAL A 596 23.38 0.00 -14.11
C VAL A 596 23.29 0.90 -15.33
N SER A 597 24.36 0.93 -16.14
CA SER A 597 24.36 1.66 -17.39
C SER A 597 23.58 0.91 -18.47
N LEU A 598 22.75 1.64 -19.20
CA LEU A 598 22.00 1.21 -20.38
C LEU A 598 22.58 1.79 -21.67
N ALA A 599 23.75 2.42 -21.63
CA ALA A 599 24.34 3.12 -22.80
C ALA A 599 24.46 2.22 -24.05
N ASP A 600 24.64 0.92 -23.84
CA ASP A 600 24.73 -0.08 -24.92
C ASP A 600 23.38 -0.74 -25.27
N ASP A 601 22.30 -0.47 -24.51
CA ASP A 601 20.98 -1.04 -24.74
C ASP A 601 20.03 -0.01 -25.37
N LYS A 602 19.87 -0.10 -26.67
CA LYS A 602 18.98 0.79 -27.44
C LYS A 602 17.47 0.51 -27.24
N ARG A 603 17.13 -0.58 -26.55
CA ARG A 603 15.72 -0.99 -26.33
C ARG A 603 15.11 -0.32 -25.10
N ARG A 604 15.95 0.20 -24.18
CA ARG A 604 15.51 0.70 -22.88
C ARG A 604 16.08 2.09 -22.62
N GLY A 605 15.38 2.86 -21.85
CA GLY A 605 15.78 4.19 -21.41
C GLY A 605 14.60 4.97 -20.84
N GLY A 606 14.81 5.60 -19.70
CA GLY A 606 13.76 6.35 -18.99
C GLY A 606 12.59 5.49 -18.49
N LEU A 607 11.58 6.15 -17.92
CA LEU A 607 10.44 5.49 -17.28
C LEU A 607 9.62 4.60 -18.23
N LEU A 608 9.43 5.04 -19.48
CA LEU A 608 8.60 4.31 -20.45
C LEU A 608 9.20 2.96 -20.86
N GLY A 609 10.50 2.77 -20.69
CA GLY A 609 11.19 1.50 -20.94
C GLY A 609 11.22 0.55 -19.74
N MET A 610 10.72 0.97 -18.58
CA MET A 610 10.75 0.16 -17.35
C MET A 610 9.64 -0.89 -17.36
N ALA A 611 9.94 -2.06 -16.78
CA ALA A 611 9.02 -3.18 -16.72
C ALA A 611 7.71 -2.83 -16.00
N ALA A 612 7.75 -2.00 -14.95
CA ALA A 612 6.54 -1.56 -14.25
C ALA A 612 5.55 -0.86 -15.19
N VAL A 613 6.04 0.11 -15.98
CA VAL A 613 5.21 0.90 -16.90
C VAL A 613 4.69 0.04 -18.04
N LEU A 614 5.56 -0.79 -18.62
CA LEU A 614 5.16 -1.69 -19.70
C LEU A 614 4.12 -2.72 -19.24
N THR A 615 4.26 -3.26 -18.02
CA THR A 615 3.33 -4.25 -17.47
C THR A 615 1.96 -3.64 -17.16
N VAL A 616 1.92 -2.43 -16.58
CA VAL A 616 0.64 -1.74 -16.28
C VAL A 616 -0.09 -1.32 -17.56
N SER A 617 0.66 -0.95 -18.61
CA SER A 617 0.06 -0.54 -19.88
C SER A 617 -0.34 -1.73 -20.78
N ALA A 618 0.11 -2.95 -20.46
CA ALA A 618 -0.25 -4.15 -21.18
C ALA A 618 -1.65 -4.65 -20.77
N ASN A 619 -2.38 -5.23 -21.71
CA ASN A 619 -3.69 -5.82 -21.44
C ASN A 619 -3.64 -7.29 -20.99
N GLY A 620 -2.45 -7.80 -20.73
CA GLY A 620 -2.21 -9.19 -20.29
C GLY A 620 -2.38 -10.26 -21.38
N VAL A 621 -2.76 -9.89 -22.58
CA VAL A 621 -3.06 -10.81 -23.71
C VAL A 621 -2.15 -10.55 -24.92
N GLU A 622 -1.70 -9.32 -25.10
CA GLU A 622 -0.84 -8.88 -26.23
C GLU A 622 0.56 -8.48 -25.76
#